data_71e0935af52d23b82976afe971b8fcd9
#
_entry.id   71e0935af52d23b82976afe971b8fcd9
#
_cell.length_a   1.000
_cell.length_b   1.000
_cell.length_c   1.000
_cell.angle_alpha   90.00
_cell.angle_beta   90.00
_cell.angle_gamma   90.00
#
_symmetry.space_group_name_H-M   'P 1'
#
loop_
_entity.id
_entity.type
_entity.pdbx_description
1 polymer ?
#
loop_
_entity_poly.entity_id
_entity_poly.type
_entity_poly.pdbx_seq_one_letter_code
_entity_poly.pdbx_strand_id
1 'polypeptide(L)'
;SQNFHVDGEDPLLLKVFIYFTDVKDGDGPFTYVKKSHKAIRQTYFILRYGVASIPESRLSNKTKLNIIQGIESSGTIFFADTNGLHRGAKISQESKGRILMMLSFVSKWPIRSSKNEESLLPFTSAKDLMAKNF
;
A
#
# COMPACT_ATOMS: atom_id res chain seq x y z
N SER A 1 -2.86 2.16 -7.92
CA SER A 1 -3.23 3.56 -8.18
C SER A 1 -1.98 4.41 -8.26
N GLN A 2 -1.87 5.28 -9.25
CA GLN A 2 -0.74 6.22 -9.40
C GLN A 2 -0.94 7.51 -8.60
N ASN A 3 -2.14 7.77 -8.13
CA ASN A 3 -2.44 8.86 -7.23
C ASN A 3 -2.31 8.42 -5.77
N PHE A 4 -1.99 9.35 -4.90
CA PHE A 4 -1.99 9.09 -3.45
C PHE A 4 -3.38 8.75 -2.96
N HIS A 5 -3.48 7.73 -2.12
CA HIS A 5 -4.72 7.27 -1.51
C HIS A 5 -4.43 6.70 -0.12
N VAL A 6 -5.47 6.43 0.60
CA VAL A 6 -5.44 5.66 1.85
C VAL A 6 -6.29 4.41 1.65
N ASP A 7 -5.87 3.32 2.22
CA ASP A 7 -6.70 2.13 2.32
C ASP A 7 -7.66 2.32 3.51
N GLY A 8 -8.88 1.90 3.34
CA GLY A 8 -9.90 2.09 4.37
C GLY A 8 -10.56 0.79 4.78
N GLU A 9 -9.85 -0.33 4.61
CA GLU A 9 -10.41 -1.67 4.88
C GLU A 9 -10.50 -1.93 6.37
N ASP A 10 -9.52 -1.45 7.14
CA ASP A 10 -9.46 -1.68 8.59
C ASP A 10 -8.59 -0.62 9.27
N PRO A 11 -8.96 -0.14 10.49
CA PRO A 11 -8.10 0.73 11.28
C PRO A 11 -6.76 0.08 11.70
N LEU A 12 -6.71 -1.25 11.75
CA LEU A 12 -5.52 -2.04 12.07
C LEU A 12 -5.01 -2.74 10.80
N LEU A 13 -4.67 -1.97 9.79
CA LEU A 13 -4.21 -2.48 8.51
C LEU A 13 -2.68 -2.42 8.42
N LEU A 14 -2.06 -3.57 8.24
CA LEU A 14 -0.64 -3.69 7.94
C LEU A 14 -0.47 -4.36 6.58
N LYS A 15 0.25 -3.72 5.67
CA LYS A 15 0.70 -4.36 4.43
C LYS A 15 2.20 -4.61 4.45
N VAL A 16 2.58 -5.77 3.96
CA VAL A 16 3.97 -6.16 3.76
C VAL A 16 4.21 -6.29 2.26
N PHE A 17 5.20 -5.58 1.77
CA PHE A 17 5.62 -5.63 0.37
C PHE A 17 6.99 -6.28 0.29
N ILE A 18 7.15 -7.28 -0.55
CA ILE A 18 8.40 -7.99 -0.79
C ILE A 18 8.77 -7.83 -2.25
N TYR A 19 9.91 -7.21 -2.53
CA TYR A 19 10.41 -7.03 -3.90
C TYR A 19 11.13 -8.29 -4.39
N PHE A 20 10.71 -8.80 -5.53
CA PHE A 20 11.40 -9.89 -6.23
C PHE A 20 12.34 -9.41 -7.33
N THR A 21 12.26 -8.13 -7.68
CA THR A 21 13.18 -7.46 -8.63
C THR A 21 13.72 -6.20 -7.98
N ASP A 22 14.87 -5.74 -8.47
CA ASP A 22 15.34 -4.38 -8.16
C ASP A 22 14.30 -3.38 -8.64
N VAL A 23 14.08 -2.32 -7.88
CA VAL A 23 13.13 -1.25 -8.18
C VAL A 23 13.87 0.08 -8.21
N LYS A 24 13.90 0.69 -9.38
CA LYS A 24 14.53 1.99 -9.65
C LYS A 24 13.48 3.09 -9.79
N ASP A 25 13.94 4.31 -9.89
CA ASP A 25 13.04 5.40 -10.30
C ASP A 25 12.46 5.09 -11.68
N GLY A 26 11.17 5.34 -11.83
CA GLY A 26 10.44 4.98 -13.05
C GLY A 26 9.88 3.55 -13.08
N ASP A 27 10.26 2.65 -12.17
CA ASP A 27 9.69 1.29 -12.09
C ASP A 27 8.41 1.23 -11.25
N GLY A 28 7.88 2.38 -10.88
CA GLY A 28 6.67 2.47 -10.06
C GLY A 28 6.91 2.16 -8.57
N PRO A 29 7.98 2.67 -7.91
CA PRO A 29 8.29 2.34 -6.52
C PRO A 29 7.12 2.61 -5.59
N PHE A 30 7.01 1.80 -4.52
CA PHE A 30 6.10 2.09 -3.42
C PHE A 30 6.46 3.44 -2.82
N THR A 31 5.48 4.31 -2.72
CA THR A 31 5.68 5.70 -2.29
C THR A 31 4.74 6.00 -1.14
N TYR A 32 5.27 6.56 -0.07
CA TYR A 32 4.55 6.77 1.18
C TYR A 32 4.83 8.14 1.77
N VAL A 33 3.80 8.77 2.37
CA VAL A 33 3.96 10.01 3.12
C VAL A 33 4.14 9.69 4.59
N LYS A 34 5.34 9.95 5.14
CA LYS A 34 5.66 9.66 6.54
C LYS A 34 4.63 10.27 7.50
N LYS A 35 4.26 9.49 8.53
CA LYS A 35 3.35 9.89 9.62
C LYS A 35 1.94 10.26 9.16
N SER A 36 1.55 9.97 7.92
CA SER A 36 0.20 10.27 7.41
C SER A 36 -0.88 9.31 7.94
N HIS A 37 -0.50 8.16 8.49
CA HIS A 37 -1.40 7.18 9.14
C HIS A 37 -2.03 7.68 10.45
N LYS A 38 -1.49 8.74 11.06
CA LYS A 38 -2.06 9.26 12.32
C LYS A 38 -3.48 9.78 12.10
N ALA A 39 -4.42 9.37 12.95
CA ALA A 39 -5.87 9.64 12.81
C ALA A 39 -6.21 11.11 12.49
N ILE A 40 -5.57 12.06 13.15
CA ILE A 40 -5.76 13.49 12.89
C ILE A 40 -5.41 13.85 11.42
N ARG A 41 -4.37 13.24 10.86
CA ARG A 41 -3.95 13.50 9.47
C ARG A 41 -4.83 12.80 8.48
N GLN A 42 -5.27 11.58 8.76
CA GLN A 42 -6.26 10.89 7.93
C GLN A 42 -7.54 11.73 7.81
N THR A 43 -8.09 12.15 8.94
CA THR A 43 -9.28 13.02 8.97
C THR A 43 -9.05 14.30 8.16
N TYR A 44 -7.90 14.94 8.32
CA TYR A 44 -7.53 16.13 7.54
C TYR A 44 -7.52 15.84 6.03
N PHE A 45 -6.89 14.74 5.60
CA PHE A 45 -6.85 14.39 4.18
C PHE A 45 -8.23 14.07 3.62
N ILE A 46 -9.05 13.33 4.37
CA ILE A 46 -10.42 12.99 3.97
C ILE A 46 -11.27 14.26 3.85
N LEU A 47 -11.23 15.15 4.83
CA LEU A 47 -12.01 16.40 4.82
C LEU A 47 -11.52 17.39 3.76
N ARG A 48 -10.21 17.47 3.54
CA ARG A 48 -9.61 18.46 2.64
C ARG A 48 -9.73 18.10 1.16
N TYR A 49 -9.59 16.83 0.83
CA TYR A 49 -9.43 16.38 -0.56
C TYR A 49 -10.54 15.46 -1.03
N GLY A 50 -11.47 15.12 -0.16
CA GLY A 50 -12.44 14.07 -0.45
C GLY A 50 -11.76 12.69 -0.45
N VAL A 51 -12.54 11.67 -0.54
CA VAL A 51 -12.07 10.29 -0.40
C VAL A 51 -11.32 9.85 -1.65
N ALA A 52 -10.33 9.10 -1.47
CA ALA A 52 -9.80 8.06 -2.33
C ALA A 52 -8.63 8.38 -3.24
N SER A 53 -8.46 9.56 -3.85
CA SER A 53 -7.40 9.72 -4.84
C SER A 53 -6.93 11.17 -4.94
N ILE A 54 -5.70 11.43 -4.45
CA ILE A 54 -5.13 12.78 -4.40
C ILE A 54 -3.96 12.85 -5.37
N PRO A 55 -4.05 13.64 -6.45
CA PRO A 55 -2.90 13.92 -7.30
C PRO A 55 -1.78 14.60 -6.50
N GLU A 56 -0.52 14.26 -6.80
CA GLU A 56 0.63 14.86 -6.09
C GLU A 56 0.66 16.38 -6.19
N SER A 57 0.18 16.95 -7.31
CA SER A 57 0.08 18.40 -7.51
C SER A 57 -0.78 19.11 -6.45
N ARG A 58 -1.74 18.41 -5.89
CA ARG A 58 -2.63 18.93 -4.83
C ARG A 58 -2.05 18.84 -3.43
N LEU A 59 -0.95 18.09 -3.24
CA LEU A 59 -0.31 18.00 -1.93
C LEU A 59 0.41 19.30 -1.60
N SER A 60 0.31 19.72 -0.34
CA SER A 60 1.07 20.88 0.14
C SER A 60 2.58 20.60 0.10
N ASN A 61 3.40 21.64 -0.04
CA ASN A 61 4.85 21.53 -0.02
C ASN A 61 5.34 20.82 1.25
N LYS A 62 4.76 21.10 2.40
CA LYS A 62 5.06 20.44 3.67
C LYS A 62 4.79 18.93 3.62
N THR A 63 3.75 18.51 2.93
CA THR A 63 3.42 17.09 2.75
C THR A 63 4.42 16.42 1.80
N LYS A 64 4.77 17.11 0.71
CA LYS A 64 5.75 16.60 -0.28
C LYS A 64 7.12 16.34 0.33
N LEU A 65 7.58 17.16 1.27
CA LEU A 65 8.85 16.96 1.99
C LEU A 65 8.87 15.69 2.85
N ASN A 66 7.72 15.07 3.11
CA ASN A 66 7.62 13.83 3.87
C ASN A 66 7.40 12.60 2.99
N ILE A 67 7.46 12.74 1.68
CA ILE A 67 7.36 11.62 0.75
C ILE A 67 8.65 10.81 0.79
N ILE A 68 8.52 9.50 0.89
CA ILE A 68 9.59 8.53 0.73
C ILE A 68 9.22 7.56 -0.38
N GLN A 69 10.21 7.08 -1.08
CA GLN A 69 10.06 6.09 -2.16
C GLN A 69 10.88 4.85 -1.83
N GLY A 70 10.30 3.69 -2.07
CA GLY A 70 10.97 2.41 -1.96
C GLY A 70 11.74 2.09 -3.24
N ILE A 71 12.82 2.84 -3.49
CA ILE A 71 13.79 2.55 -4.56
C ILE A 71 14.84 1.66 -3.93
N GLU A 72 14.73 0.35 -4.14
CA GLU A 72 15.48 -0.65 -3.39
C GLU A 72 15.74 -1.91 -4.23
N SER A 73 16.69 -2.72 -3.76
CA SER A 73 17.04 -3.98 -4.39
C SER A 73 16.02 -5.08 -4.15
N SER A 74 16.06 -6.10 -5.00
CA SER A 74 15.37 -7.38 -4.79
C SER A 74 15.65 -7.95 -3.41
N GLY A 75 14.65 -8.56 -2.80
CA GLY A 75 14.70 -9.07 -1.41
C GLY A 75 14.33 -8.05 -0.34
N THR A 76 14.19 -6.77 -0.69
CA THR A 76 13.75 -5.75 0.28
C THR A 76 12.32 -5.98 0.72
N ILE A 77 12.08 -5.83 2.01
CA ILE A 77 10.77 -5.98 2.64
C ILE A 77 10.38 -4.67 3.31
N PHE A 78 9.19 -4.18 2.98
CA PHE A 78 8.59 -3.01 3.61
C PHE A 78 7.38 -3.41 4.46
N PHE A 79 7.28 -2.81 5.62
CA PHE A 79 6.09 -2.86 6.47
C PHE A 79 5.44 -1.48 6.46
N ALA A 80 4.18 -1.42 6.05
CA ALA A 80 3.46 -0.16 5.92
C ALA A 80 2.05 -0.24 6.50
N ASP A 81 1.74 0.72 7.37
CA ASP A 81 0.35 1.03 7.71
C ASP A 81 -0.25 1.83 6.55
N THR A 82 -0.98 1.17 5.67
CA THR A 82 -1.54 1.77 4.46
C THR A 82 -2.82 2.56 4.70
N ASN A 83 -3.24 2.73 5.96
CA ASN A 83 -4.11 3.84 6.35
C ASN A 83 -3.41 5.19 6.19
N GLY A 84 -2.08 5.22 6.06
CA GLY A 84 -1.32 6.38 5.62
C GLY A 84 -1.40 6.61 4.12
N LEU A 85 -1.11 7.84 3.72
CA LEU A 85 -1.14 8.27 2.33
C LEU A 85 -0.02 7.59 1.53
N HIS A 86 -0.39 6.80 0.54
CA HIS A 86 0.57 6.03 -0.25
C HIS A 86 0.10 5.85 -1.70
N ARG A 87 1.00 5.36 -2.55
CA ARG A 87 0.73 4.98 -3.94
C ARG A 87 1.81 4.06 -4.51
N GLY A 88 1.57 3.47 -5.67
CA GLY A 88 2.64 3.12 -6.60
C GLY A 88 3.03 4.37 -7.39
N ALA A 89 4.30 4.71 -7.50
CA ALA A 89 4.73 5.82 -8.32
C ALA A 89 4.45 5.54 -9.82
N LYS A 90 4.63 6.54 -10.66
CA LYS A 90 4.45 6.37 -12.10
C LYS A 90 5.47 5.39 -12.67
N ILE A 91 5.04 4.63 -13.65
CA ILE A 91 5.89 3.73 -14.42
C ILE A 91 6.29 4.49 -15.69
N SER A 92 7.59 4.57 -15.96
CA SER A 92 8.12 5.16 -17.21
C SER A 92 7.91 4.21 -18.38
N GLN A 93 7.93 4.73 -19.59
CA GLN A 93 7.81 3.92 -20.81
C GLN A 93 8.99 2.96 -21.01
N GLU A 94 10.15 3.29 -20.46
CA GLU A 94 11.37 2.50 -20.58
C GLU A 94 11.50 1.45 -19.46
N SER A 95 10.63 1.50 -18.46
CA SER A 95 10.66 0.61 -17.33
C SER A 95 10.24 -0.80 -17.71
N LYS A 96 10.96 -1.79 -17.19
CA LYS A 96 10.54 -3.20 -17.23
C LYS A 96 9.48 -3.53 -16.18
N GLY A 97 9.10 -2.56 -15.37
CA GLY A 97 8.21 -2.75 -14.23
C GLY A 97 8.91 -3.44 -13.05
N ARG A 98 8.11 -3.83 -12.08
CA ARG A 98 8.58 -4.54 -10.90
C ARG A 98 7.72 -5.76 -10.61
N ILE A 99 8.31 -6.77 -10.01
CA ILE A 99 7.61 -7.92 -9.44
C ILE A 99 7.69 -7.80 -7.92
N LEU A 100 6.54 -7.81 -7.29
CA LEU A 100 6.43 -7.79 -5.83
C LEU A 100 5.31 -8.69 -5.33
N MET A 101 5.47 -9.19 -4.11
CA MET A 101 4.39 -9.80 -3.35
C MET A 101 3.86 -8.78 -2.33
N MET A 102 2.55 -8.73 -2.19
CA MET A 102 1.88 -7.92 -1.17
C MET A 102 1.05 -8.83 -0.27
N LEU A 103 1.28 -8.74 1.03
CA LEU A 103 0.49 -9.40 2.05
C LEU A 103 -0.28 -8.33 2.82
N SER A 104 -1.56 -8.54 3.04
CA SER A 104 -2.41 -7.64 3.83
C SER A 104 -2.86 -8.34 5.11
N PHE A 105 -2.64 -7.69 6.23
CA PHE A 105 -3.07 -8.13 7.56
C PHE A 105 -4.10 -7.15 8.08
N VAL A 106 -5.26 -7.66 8.43
CA VAL A 106 -6.40 -6.89 8.97
C VAL A 106 -6.82 -7.48 10.32
N SER A 107 -7.64 -6.76 11.07
CA SER A 107 -8.24 -7.30 12.28
C SER A 107 -9.19 -8.46 11.97
N LYS A 108 -9.53 -9.24 12.98
CA LYS A 108 -10.49 -10.35 12.85
C LYS A 108 -11.86 -9.90 12.29
N TRP A 109 -12.21 -8.64 12.51
CA TRP A 109 -13.49 -8.04 12.11
C TRP A 109 -13.22 -6.72 11.38
N PRO A 110 -12.78 -6.77 10.10
CA PRO A 110 -12.50 -5.55 9.33
C PRO A 110 -13.78 -4.76 9.08
N ILE A 111 -13.67 -3.44 9.10
CA ILE A 111 -14.83 -2.53 8.86
C ILE A 111 -15.35 -2.68 7.43
N ARG A 112 -14.46 -2.93 6.48
CA ARG A 112 -14.80 -3.24 5.09
C ARG A 112 -14.25 -4.60 4.74
N SER A 113 -15.09 -5.62 4.74
CA SER A 113 -14.72 -6.86 4.06
C SER A 113 -14.59 -6.56 2.56
N SER A 114 -13.51 -6.99 1.93
CA SER A 114 -13.49 -7.02 0.48
C SER A 114 -14.64 -7.92 0.02
N LYS A 115 -15.37 -7.53 -1.02
CA LYS A 115 -16.48 -8.35 -1.55
C LYS A 115 -16.05 -9.75 -2.01
N ASN A 116 -14.75 -10.01 -2.03
CA ASN A 116 -14.16 -11.33 -2.28
C ASN A 116 -13.71 -11.93 -0.95
N GLU A 117 -14.65 -12.49 -0.21
CA GLU A 117 -14.38 -13.24 1.03
C GLU A 117 -13.34 -14.36 0.83
N GLU A 118 -13.17 -14.87 -0.39
CA GLU A 118 -12.17 -15.87 -0.74
C GLU A 118 -10.72 -15.38 -0.61
N SER A 119 -10.47 -14.08 -0.65
CA SER A 119 -9.11 -13.51 -0.49
C SER A 119 -8.69 -13.31 0.96
N LEU A 120 -9.60 -13.47 1.90
CA LEU A 120 -9.39 -13.30 3.34
C LEU A 120 -9.50 -14.62 4.10
N LEU A 121 -9.10 -15.73 3.46
CA LEU A 121 -9.01 -16.98 4.20
C LEU A 121 -8.00 -16.81 5.32
N PRO A 122 -8.40 -16.99 6.59
CA PRO A 122 -7.44 -17.05 7.66
C PRO A 122 -6.47 -18.21 7.36
N PHE A 123 -5.18 -17.92 7.38
CA PHE A 123 -4.16 -18.94 7.32
C PHE A 123 -4.27 -19.80 8.57
N THR A 124 -5.06 -20.87 8.51
CA THR A 124 -5.23 -21.78 9.63
C THR A 124 -4.13 -22.82 9.70
N SER A 125 -3.55 -23.21 8.57
CA SER A 125 -2.28 -23.97 8.52
C SER A 125 -1.70 -24.06 7.12
N ALA A 126 -0.40 -24.34 6.99
CA ALA A 126 0.24 -24.64 5.72
C ALA A 126 -0.36 -25.88 5.01
N LYS A 127 -1.04 -26.76 5.75
CA LYS A 127 -1.72 -27.94 5.20
C LYS A 127 -2.96 -27.58 4.38
N ASP A 128 -3.67 -26.50 4.76
CA ASP A 128 -4.89 -26.08 4.05
C ASP A 128 -4.60 -25.48 2.69
N LEU A 129 -3.39 -24.95 2.50
CA LEU A 129 -2.90 -24.44 1.21
C LEU A 129 -2.59 -25.58 0.24
N MET A 130 -2.06 -26.70 0.74
CA MET A 130 -1.68 -27.85 -0.08
C MET A 130 -2.90 -28.66 -0.54
N ALA A 131 -3.97 -28.70 0.26
CA ALA A 131 -5.17 -29.48 -0.03
C ALA A 131 -6.08 -28.91 -1.12
N LYS A 132 -5.92 -27.62 -1.49
CA LYS A 132 -6.75 -26.96 -2.52
C LYS A 132 -6.12 -26.87 -3.91
N ASN A 133 -4.86 -27.28 -4.07
CA ASN A 133 -4.12 -27.16 -5.33
C ASN A 133 -3.73 -28.50 -5.98
N PHE A 134 -4.33 -29.62 -5.56
CA PHE A 134 -4.16 -30.93 -6.17
C PHE A 134 -5.47 -31.68 -6.29
#